data_e44d947c3d5323e02a9e4b769bfe0ce7
#
_entry.id   e44d947c3d5323e02a9e4b769bfe0ce7
#
_cell.length_a   1.000
_cell.length_b   1.000
_cell.length_c   1.000
_cell.angle_alpha   90.00
_cell.angle_beta   90.00
_cell.angle_gamma   90.00
#
_symmetry.space_group_name_H-M   'P 1'
#
loop_
_entity.id
_entity.type
_entity.pdbx_description
1 polymer ?
#
loop_
_entity_poly.entity_id
_entity_poly.type
_entity_poly.pdbx_seq_one_letter_code
_entity_poly.pdbx_strand_id
1 'polypeptide(L)'
;ILVLDDALHQMEPSTKEMFLNNLKRYKKKNKLTIIMSTHNLEETLITDRVIIIDNKKIIADSTPLSILKQEKLLSSASLEQPFIIELSQKLMLYNLINHTYLDKRKLVDDLWK
;
A
#
# COMPACT_ATOMS: atom_id res chain seq x y z
N ILE A 1 -10.81 -6.68 -17.11
CA ILE A 1 -10.91 -5.91 -15.85
C ILE A 1 -11.41 -6.83 -14.74
N LEU A 2 -10.71 -6.87 -13.63
CA LEU A 2 -11.12 -7.57 -12.43
C LEU A 2 -11.48 -6.56 -11.35
N VAL A 3 -12.66 -6.71 -10.74
CA VAL A 3 -13.12 -5.85 -9.65
C VAL A 3 -13.23 -6.67 -8.37
N LEU A 4 -12.57 -6.22 -7.31
CA LEU A 4 -12.59 -6.84 -5.99
C LEU A 4 -13.14 -5.81 -4.99
N ASP A 5 -14.34 -6.03 -4.48
CA ASP A 5 -14.98 -5.13 -3.53
C ASP A 5 -14.84 -5.69 -2.12
N ASP A 6 -13.94 -5.10 -1.33
CA ASP A 6 -13.61 -5.48 0.05
C ASP A 6 -13.41 -7.01 0.23
N ALA A 7 -12.84 -7.64 -0.80
CA ALA A 7 -12.79 -9.11 -0.91
C ALA A 7 -11.79 -9.76 0.06
N LEU A 8 -10.83 -9.00 0.59
CA LEU A 8 -9.73 -9.53 1.41
C LEU A 8 -9.95 -9.36 2.90
N HIS A 9 -11.05 -8.73 3.30
CA HIS A 9 -11.30 -8.34 4.69
C HIS A 9 -11.25 -9.50 5.69
N GLN A 10 -11.72 -10.68 5.30
CA GLN A 10 -11.79 -11.85 6.18
C GLN A 10 -10.64 -12.85 6.00
N MET A 11 -9.68 -12.55 5.14
CA MET A 11 -8.53 -13.43 4.94
C MET A 11 -7.51 -13.31 6.07
N GLU A 12 -6.93 -14.44 6.47
CA GLU A 12 -5.77 -14.42 7.36
C GLU A 12 -4.59 -13.71 6.72
N PRO A 13 -3.73 -13.03 7.52
CA PRO A 13 -2.61 -12.24 6.97
C PRO A 13 -1.69 -13.00 6.03
N SER A 14 -1.33 -14.24 6.34
CA SER A 14 -0.47 -15.08 5.49
C SER A 14 -1.14 -15.45 4.17
N THR A 15 -2.42 -15.78 4.20
CA THR A 15 -3.22 -16.09 3.01
C THR A 15 -3.40 -14.85 2.15
N LYS A 16 -3.67 -13.72 2.78
CA LYS A 16 -3.81 -12.42 2.10
C LYS A 16 -2.52 -12.04 1.35
N GLU A 17 -1.39 -12.14 1.99
CA GLU A 17 -0.10 -11.83 1.37
C GLU A 17 0.17 -12.72 0.15
N MET A 18 -0.06 -14.01 0.28
CA MET A 18 0.10 -14.95 -0.83
C MET A 18 -0.86 -14.64 -1.98
N PHE A 19 -2.12 -14.33 -1.68
CA PHE A 19 -3.12 -13.96 -2.67
C PHE A 19 -2.71 -12.69 -3.43
N LEU A 20 -2.31 -11.63 -2.71
CA LEU A 20 -1.89 -10.37 -3.32
C LEU A 20 -0.66 -10.54 -4.21
N ASN A 21 0.31 -11.34 -3.80
CA ASN A 21 1.49 -11.63 -4.59
C ASN A 21 1.14 -12.41 -5.88
N ASN A 22 0.24 -13.37 -5.77
CA ASN A 22 -0.27 -14.11 -6.93
C ASN A 22 -1.06 -13.20 -7.88
N LEU A 23 -1.87 -12.32 -7.34
CA LEU A 23 -2.66 -11.36 -8.10
C LEU A 23 -1.76 -10.40 -8.89
N LYS A 24 -0.71 -9.92 -8.26
CA LYS A 24 0.30 -9.05 -8.89
C LYS A 24 0.97 -9.75 -10.07
N ARG A 25 1.36 -11.00 -9.90
CA ARG A 25 1.97 -11.81 -10.97
C ARG A 25 0.99 -12.07 -12.11
N TYR A 26 -0.24 -12.43 -11.77
CA TYR A 26 -1.30 -12.68 -12.74
C TYR A 26 -1.63 -11.44 -13.57
N LYS A 27 -1.74 -10.29 -12.91
CA LYS A 27 -1.95 -8.99 -13.55
C LYS A 27 -0.86 -8.70 -14.59
N LYS A 28 0.39 -8.88 -14.21
CA LYS A 28 1.54 -8.63 -15.09
C LYS A 28 1.55 -9.55 -16.30
N LYS A 29 1.30 -10.85 -16.09
CA LYS A 29 1.30 -11.87 -17.14
C LYS A 29 0.20 -11.64 -18.16
N ASN A 30 -0.98 -11.24 -17.73
CA ASN A 30 -2.18 -11.14 -18.57
C ASN A 30 -2.54 -9.69 -18.96
N LYS A 31 -1.71 -8.70 -18.60
CA LYS A 31 -1.96 -7.27 -18.83
C LYS A 31 -3.36 -6.85 -18.33
N LEU A 32 -3.71 -7.33 -17.15
CA LEU A 32 -5.02 -7.14 -16.57
C LEU A 32 -5.10 -5.82 -15.78
N THR A 33 -6.23 -5.13 -15.87
CA THR A 33 -6.55 -4.01 -14.97
C THR A 33 -7.35 -4.54 -13.79
N ILE A 34 -6.90 -4.22 -12.57
CA ILE A 34 -7.55 -4.64 -11.33
C ILE A 34 -8.00 -3.41 -10.57
N ILE A 35 -9.26 -3.38 -10.17
CA ILE A 35 -9.84 -2.36 -9.31
C ILE A 35 -10.22 -3.03 -8.00
N MET A 36 -9.71 -2.52 -6.90
CA MET A 36 -9.92 -3.11 -5.58
C MET A 36 -10.35 -2.03 -4.58
N SER A 37 -11.46 -2.24 -3.91
CA SER A 37 -11.84 -1.41 -2.78
C SER A 37 -11.35 -2.03 -1.48
N THR A 38 -10.85 -1.20 -0.58
CA THR A 38 -10.38 -1.62 0.75
C THR A 38 -10.30 -0.43 1.69
N HIS A 39 -10.38 -0.67 2.99
CA HIS A 39 -10.04 0.30 4.03
C HIS A 39 -8.72 -0.04 4.73
N ASN A 40 -8.03 -1.09 4.28
CA ASN A 40 -6.73 -1.48 4.79
C ASN A 40 -5.62 -1.06 3.82
N LEU A 41 -4.88 -0.03 4.18
CA LEU A 41 -3.85 0.54 3.31
C LEU A 41 -2.64 -0.39 3.08
N GLU A 42 -2.45 -1.42 3.90
CA GLU A 42 -1.44 -2.45 3.63
C GLU A 42 -1.66 -3.12 2.26
N GLU A 43 -2.92 -3.25 1.85
CA GLU A 43 -3.28 -3.84 0.55
C GLU A 43 -2.93 -2.95 -0.64
N THR A 44 -2.72 -1.65 -0.41
CA THR A 44 -2.40 -0.70 -1.48
C THR A 44 -0.91 -0.68 -1.85
N LEU A 45 -0.05 -1.29 -1.04
CA LEU A 45 1.41 -1.26 -1.25
C LEU A 45 1.85 -1.84 -2.61
N ILE A 46 1.06 -2.74 -3.18
CA ILE A 46 1.35 -3.41 -4.45
C ILE A 46 0.62 -2.80 -5.65
N THR A 47 -0.13 -1.73 -5.45
CA THR A 47 -0.94 -1.12 -6.50
C THR A 47 -0.16 -0.04 -7.26
N ASP A 48 -0.64 0.32 -8.44
CA ASP A 48 -0.05 1.39 -9.25
C ASP A 48 -0.64 2.76 -8.95
N ARG A 49 -1.87 2.78 -8.45
CA ARG A 49 -2.64 4.00 -8.20
C ARG A 49 -3.55 3.80 -7.00
N VAL A 50 -3.65 4.81 -6.17
CA VAL A 50 -4.54 4.84 -5.00
C VAL A 50 -5.46 6.04 -5.11
N ILE A 51 -6.74 5.80 -4.89
CA ILE A 51 -7.77 6.84 -4.82
C ILE A 51 -8.40 6.75 -3.43
N ILE A 52 -8.38 7.86 -2.69
CA ILE A 52 -9.03 7.93 -1.38
C ILE A 52 -10.35 8.66 -1.53
N ILE A 53 -11.41 8.03 -1.08
CA ILE A 53 -12.77 8.58 -1.08
C ILE A 53 -13.20 8.78 0.38
N ASP A 54 -13.62 9.99 0.71
CA ASP A 54 -14.13 10.34 2.02
C ASP A 54 -15.31 11.32 1.86
N ASN A 55 -16.36 11.15 2.64
CA ASN A 55 -17.57 11.97 2.55
C ASN A 55 -18.10 12.12 1.11
N LYS A 56 -18.13 11.02 0.34
CA LYS A 56 -18.61 10.97 -1.05
C LYS A 56 -17.78 11.81 -2.02
N LYS A 57 -16.55 12.16 -1.66
CA LYS A 57 -15.63 12.95 -2.50
C LYS A 57 -14.27 12.25 -2.62
N ILE A 58 -13.64 12.42 -3.77
CA ILE A 58 -12.25 12.03 -3.95
C ILE A 58 -11.37 13.09 -3.29
N ILE A 59 -10.64 12.68 -2.25
CA ILE A 59 -9.73 13.57 -1.52
C ILE A 59 -8.26 13.38 -1.92
N ALA A 60 -7.93 12.27 -2.57
CA ALA A 60 -6.58 12.01 -3.08
C ALA A 60 -6.64 11.01 -4.25
N ASP A 61 -5.75 11.18 -5.20
CA ASP A 61 -5.61 10.31 -6.37
C ASP A 61 -4.15 10.43 -6.86
N SER A 62 -3.33 9.44 -6.56
CA SER A 62 -1.90 9.45 -6.91
C SER A 62 -1.29 8.06 -6.76
N THR A 63 0.05 7.99 -6.85
CA THR A 63 0.79 6.76 -6.58
C THR A 63 0.71 6.37 -5.11
N PRO A 64 0.85 5.08 -4.76
CA PRO A 64 0.85 4.66 -3.36
C PRO A 64 1.86 5.41 -2.51
N LEU A 65 3.09 5.53 -2.97
CA LEU A 65 4.15 6.21 -2.21
C LEU A 65 3.79 7.66 -1.90
N SER A 66 3.27 8.40 -2.87
CA SER A 66 2.86 9.79 -2.68
C SER A 66 1.76 9.96 -1.64
N ILE A 67 0.76 9.09 -1.67
CA ILE A 67 -0.40 9.16 -0.76
C ILE A 67 -0.05 8.63 0.63
N LEU A 68 0.63 7.49 0.72
CA LEU A 68 0.88 6.81 1.99
C LEU A 68 1.86 7.55 2.92
N LYS A 69 2.63 8.49 2.39
CA LYS A 69 3.48 9.39 3.19
C LYS A 69 2.71 10.49 3.90
N GLN A 70 1.49 10.78 3.48
CA GLN A 70 0.69 11.91 3.97
C GLN A 70 -0.10 11.50 5.22
N GLU A 71 0.57 11.43 6.36
CA GLU A 71 -0.01 10.98 7.62
C GLU A 71 -1.26 11.77 8.02
N LYS A 72 -1.23 13.10 7.86
CA LYS A 72 -2.37 13.97 8.21
C LYS A 72 -3.59 13.70 7.33
N LEU A 73 -3.37 13.49 6.03
CA LEU A 73 -4.44 13.15 5.09
C LEU A 73 -5.10 11.82 5.46
N LEU A 74 -4.28 10.81 5.76
CA LEU A 74 -4.76 9.48 6.15
C LEU A 74 -5.54 9.53 7.46
N SER A 75 -5.02 10.23 8.45
CA SER A 75 -5.70 10.40 9.75
C SER A 75 -7.04 11.12 9.60
N SER A 76 -7.12 12.13 8.73
CA SER A 76 -8.38 12.86 8.48
C SER A 76 -9.47 11.96 7.87
N ALA A 77 -9.09 10.95 7.13
CA ALA A 77 -9.98 9.95 6.53
C ALA A 77 -10.17 8.69 7.40
N SER A 78 -9.68 8.71 8.65
CA SER A 78 -9.71 7.57 9.58
C SER A 78 -8.98 6.34 9.03
N LEU A 79 -7.90 6.56 8.28
CA LEU A 79 -7.06 5.52 7.71
C LEU A 79 -5.72 5.46 8.44
N GLU A 80 -5.20 4.25 8.62
CA GLU A 80 -3.91 4.01 9.26
C GLU A 80 -2.79 3.88 8.22
N GLN A 81 -1.68 4.54 8.48
CA GLN A 81 -0.49 4.44 7.64
C GLN A 81 0.07 3.01 7.71
N PRO A 82 0.45 2.39 6.56
CA PRO A 82 1.11 1.08 6.59
C PRO A 82 2.39 1.10 7.41
N PHE A 83 2.63 0.01 8.13
CA PHE A 83 3.80 -0.13 9.01
C PHE A 83 5.12 0.15 8.30
N ILE A 84 5.30 -0.36 7.07
CA ILE A 84 6.54 -0.18 6.30
C ILE A 84 6.82 1.31 6.01
N ILE A 85 5.78 2.10 5.78
CA ILE A 85 5.89 3.54 5.52
C ILE A 85 6.29 4.27 6.81
N GLU A 86 5.59 4.00 7.90
CA GLU A 86 5.88 4.60 9.21
C GLU A 86 7.29 4.27 9.66
N LEU A 87 7.70 3.00 9.55
CA LEU A 87 9.04 2.54 9.89
C LEU A 87 10.10 3.24 9.02
N SER A 88 9.90 3.31 7.71
CA SER A 88 10.82 4.00 6.80
C SER A 88 11.02 5.46 7.20
N GLN A 89 9.93 6.17 7.51
CA GLN A 89 10.00 7.57 7.91
C GLN A 89 10.78 7.75 9.22
N LYS A 90 10.57 6.86 10.19
CA LYS A 90 11.34 6.86 11.44
C LYS A 90 12.82 6.59 11.21
N LEU A 91 13.16 5.59 10.39
CA LEU A 91 14.55 5.28 10.06
C LEU A 91 15.25 6.43 9.32
N MET A 92 14.53 7.16 8.50
CA MET A 92 15.05 8.37 7.85
C MET A 92 15.42 9.47 8.86
N LEU A 93 14.64 9.63 9.93
CA LEU A 93 14.95 10.58 11.01
C LEU A 93 16.27 10.27 11.70
N TYR A 94 16.66 9.00 11.75
CA TYR A 94 17.94 8.56 12.32
C TYR A 94 19.06 8.44 11.27
N ASN A 95 18.81 8.89 10.05
CA ASN A 95 19.76 8.81 8.92
C ASN A 95 20.22 7.38 8.58
N LEU A 96 19.38 6.39 8.85
CA LEU A 96 19.69 4.98 8.58
C LEU A 96 19.34 4.58 7.15
N ILE A 97 18.39 5.27 6.53
CA ILE A 97 17.99 5.11 5.12
C ILE A 97 17.74 6.47 4.51
N ASN A 98 17.70 6.55 3.18
CA ASN A 98 17.58 7.81 2.44
C ASN A 98 16.19 8.06 1.83
N HIS A 99 15.33 7.04 1.79
CA HIS A 99 14.00 7.16 1.19
C HIS A 99 13.02 6.16 1.79
N THR A 100 11.74 6.34 1.48
CA THR A 100 10.65 5.47 1.95
C THR A 100 10.51 4.26 1.05
N TYR A 101 10.34 3.09 1.65
CA TYR A 101 10.17 1.81 0.95
C TYR A 101 8.72 1.34 1.00
N LEU A 102 8.25 0.74 -0.10
CA LEU A 102 6.98 0.00 -0.15
C LEU A 102 7.18 -1.51 0.05
N ASP A 103 8.40 -2.00 -0.16
CA ASP A 103 8.75 -3.42 -0.10
C ASP A 103 9.70 -3.69 1.08
N LYS A 104 9.27 -4.57 1.97
CA LYS A 104 10.03 -4.96 3.17
C LYS A 104 11.42 -5.50 2.84
N ARG A 105 11.55 -6.30 1.78
CA ARG A 105 12.82 -6.89 1.38
C ARG A 105 13.83 -5.84 0.96
N LYS A 106 13.38 -4.86 0.20
CA LYS A 106 14.24 -3.73 -0.22
C LYS A 106 14.70 -2.90 0.97
N LEU A 107 13.84 -2.67 1.96
CA LEU A 107 14.20 -1.99 3.19
C LEU A 107 15.28 -2.76 3.95
N VAL A 108 15.10 -4.06 4.14
CA VAL A 108 16.04 -4.91 4.84
C VAL A 108 17.40 -4.93 4.12
N ASP A 109 17.39 -5.07 2.80
CA ASP A 109 18.61 -5.07 1.99
C ASP A 109 19.39 -3.76 2.13
N ASP A 110 18.72 -2.63 2.21
CA ASP A 110 19.35 -1.32 2.42
C ASP A 110 19.95 -1.18 3.81
N LEU A 111 19.26 -1.66 4.86
CA LEU A 111 19.76 -1.61 6.24
C LEU A 111 21.00 -2.48 6.48
N TRP A 112 21.14 -3.58 5.75
CA TRP A 112 22.25 -4.54 5.94
C TRP A 112 23.41 -4.35 4.96
N LYS A 113 23.45 -3.27 4.26
CA LYS A 113 24.60 -2.94 3.40
C LYS A 113 25.85 -2.56 4.18
#